data_e6385c25551ed4530ce495316f2ff552
#
_entry.id   e6385c25551ed4530ce495316f2ff552
#
_cell.length_a   1.000
_cell.length_b   1.000
_cell.length_c   1.000
_cell.angle_alpha   90.00
_cell.angle_beta   90.00
_cell.angle_gamma   90.00
#
_symmetry.space_group_name_H-M   'P 1'
#
loop_
_entity.id
_entity.type
_entity.pdbx_description
1 polymer ?
#
loop_
_entity_poly.entity_id
_entity_poly.type
_entity_poly.pdbx_seq_one_letter_code
_entity_poly.pdbx_strand_id
1 'polypeptide(L)'
;CLTIGTGIGGCLIMDGKVFHGFSNSACEVGYMHMQDGAFQDLASTTALVEYVAAGHGDPVDQWNGRRIFKEATEGNKICMAGIDRMVDYLGKGLANICYVANPEVVILGGGIMGQEAILKPKIRTALKAALVPSLADKTRLEFAHHQNTAGMLGAYYHFKTKQS
;
A
#
# COMPACT_ATOMS: atom_id res chain seq x y z
N CYS A 1 -4.90 -4.33 -7.29
CA CYS A 1 -5.15 -4.07 -5.86
C CYS A 1 -3.92 -4.35 -5.04
N LEU A 2 -3.66 -3.51 -4.01
CA LEU A 2 -2.63 -3.78 -3.01
C LEU A 2 -3.24 -3.67 -1.61
N THR A 3 -2.75 -4.52 -0.71
CA THR A 3 -3.07 -4.45 0.72
C THR A 3 -1.85 -4.01 1.48
N ILE A 4 -1.94 -2.88 2.18
CA ILE A 4 -0.88 -2.31 3.00
C ILE A 4 -1.18 -2.59 4.48
N GLY A 5 -0.45 -3.52 5.06
CA GLY A 5 -0.59 -3.99 6.43
C GLY A 5 0.76 -4.25 7.07
N THR A 6 0.91 -5.36 7.78
CA THR A 6 2.21 -5.82 8.31
C THR A 6 3.26 -6.02 7.22
N GLY A 7 2.82 -6.40 6.02
CA GLY A 7 3.57 -6.41 4.78
C GLY A 7 2.78 -5.73 3.67
N ILE A 8 3.18 -5.99 2.42
CA ILE A 8 2.46 -5.53 1.22
C ILE A 8 2.10 -6.73 0.37
N GLY A 9 0.80 -7.00 0.21
CA GLY A 9 0.28 -8.00 -0.71
C GLY A 9 -0.29 -7.36 -1.96
N GLY A 10 -0.26 -8.08 -3.08
CA GLY A 10 -0.80 -7.62 -4.36
C GLY A 10 -1.77 -8.61 -5.00
N CYS A 11 -2.61 -8.07 -5.88
CA CYS A 11 -3.51 -8.84 -6.74
C CYS A 11 -3.69 -8.09 -8.06
N LEU A 12 -3.53 -8.79 -9.18
CA LEU A 12 -3.81 -8.28 -10.52
C LEU A 12 -5.12 -8.89 -11.03
N ILE A 13 -6.03 -8.03 -11.51
CA ILE A 13 -7.28 -8.45 -12.14
C ILE A 13 -7.21 -8.07 -13.62
N MET A 14 -7.37 -9.04 -14.51
CA MET A 14 -7.38 -8.87 -15.95
C MET A 14 -8.68 -9.50 -16.49
N ASP A 15 -9.43 -8.75 -17.29
CA ASP A 15 -10.70 -9.21 -17.88
C ASP A 15 -11.70 -9.77 -16.82
N GLY A 16 -11.76 -9.12 -15.66
CA GLY A 16 -12.62 -9.52 -14.56
C GLY A 16 -12.17 -10.76 -13.79
N LYS A 17 -10.98 -11.29 -14.07
CA LYS A 17 -10.43 -12.50 -13.43
C LYS A 17 -9.14 -12.18 -12.70
N VAL A 18 -8.93 -12.86 -11.56
CA VAL A 18 -7.66 -12.79 -10.83
C VAL A 18 -6.57 -13.49 -11.66
N PHE A 19 -5.49 -12.77 -11.92
CA PHE A 19 -4.32 -13.32 -12.58
C PHE A 19 -3.45 -14.05 -11.55
N HIS A 20 -3.38 -15.36 -11.64
CA HIS A 20 -2.67 -16.22 -10.68
C HIS A 20 -1.18 -16.42 -11.03
N GLY A 21 -0.79 -16.23 -12.31
CA GLY A 21 0.51 -16.63 -12.79
C GLY A 21 0.66 -18.16 -12.86
N PHE A 22 1.89 -18.60 -13.12
CA PHE A 22 2.19 -20.03 -13.29
C PHE A 22 2.04 -20.84 -11.98
N SER A 23 2.48 -20.28 -10.85
CA SER A 23 2.56 -20.96 -9.54
C SER A 23 1.58 -20.41 -8.51
N ASN A 24 0.55 -19.68 -8.91
CA ASN A 24 -0.37 -18.94 -8.04
C ASN A 24 0.32 -17.86 -7.16
N SER A 25 1.50 -17.41 -7.55
CA SER A 25 2.29 -16.40 -6.82
C SER A 25 2.41 -15.08 -7.59
N ALA A 26 1.51 -14.82 -8.55
CA ALA A 26 1.51 -13.53 -9.24
C ALA A 26 1.21 -12.40 -8.26
N CYS A 27 1.88 -11.27 -8.45
CA CYS A 27 1.70 -10.05 -7.66
C CYS A 27 2.18 -10.13 -6.20
N GLU A 28 3.16 -10.97 -5.89
CA GLU A 28 3.93 -10.91 -4.64
C GLU A 28 4.84 -9.66 -4.62
N VAL A 29 4.21 -8.50 -4.84
CA VAL A 29 4.90 -7.22 -5.06
C VAL A 29 5.62 -6.70 -3.82
N GLY A 30 5.24 -7.16 -2.62
CA GLY A 30 5.91 -6.80 -1.38
C GLY A 30 7.39 -7.18 -1.37
N TYR A 31 7.76 -8.23 -2.11
CA TYR A 31 9.13 -8.70 -2.25
C TYR A 31 9.94 -8.02 -3.37
N MET A 32 9.34 -7.08 -4.12
CA MET A 32 10.08 -6.34 -5.12
C MET A 32 11.28 -5.63 -4.50
N HIS A 33 12.45 -5.82 -5.09
CA HIS A 33 13.66 -5.12 -4.67
C HIS A 33 13.57 -3.65 -5.07
N MET A 34 13.76 -2.78 -4.10
CA MET A 34 13.95 -1.35 -4.27
C MET A 34 15.39 -1.00 -3.90
N GLN A 35 15.81 0.25 -4.10
CA GLN A 35 17.19 0.66 -3.83
C GLN A 35 17.63 0.35 -2.37
N ASP A 36 16.73 0.54 -1.40
CA ASP A 36 17.07 0.50 0.03
C ASP A 36 16.53 -0.75 0.75
N GLY A 37 15.93 -1.72 0.02
CA GLY A 37 15.38 -2.95 0.61
C GLY A 37 14.20 -3.51 -0.18
N ALA A 38 13.46 -4.45 0.39
CA ALA A 38 12.24 -4.92 -0.24
C ALA A 38 11.09 -3.89 -0.05
N PHE A 39 10.19 -3.83 -1.01
CA PHE A 39 9.10 -2.84 -1.00
C PHE A 39 8.29 -2.85 0.30
N GLN A 40 7.94 -4.02 0.83
CA GLN A 40 7.23 -4.12 2.10
C GLN A 40 8.05 -3.65 3.32
N ASP A 41 9.36 -3.84 3.31
CA ASP A 41 10.27 -3.44 4.40
C ASP A 41 10.47 -1.92 4.44
N LEU A 42 10.04 -1.22 3.39
CA LEU A 42 10.16 0.23 3.25
C LEU A 42 8.83 0.97 3.37
N ALA A 43 7.72 0.33 2.98
CA ALA A 43 6.44 0.99 2.79
C ALA A 43 5.24 0.32 3.48
N SER A 44 5.44 -0.74 4.27
CA SER A 44 4.38 -1.35 5.07
C SER A 44 4.07 -0.55 6.34
N THR A 45 2.97 -0.92 7.02
CA THR A 45 2.67 -0.38 8.37
C THR A 45 3.75 -0.76 9.37
N THR A 46 4.32 -1.96 9.28
CA THR A 46 5.43 -2.39 10.13
C THR A 46 6.64 -1.48 9.94
N ALA A 47 7.05 -1.24 8.69
CA ALA A 47 8.16 -0.34 8.40
C ALA A 47 7.95 1.09 8.93
N LEU A 48 6.72 1.61 8.85
CA LEU A 48 6.37 2.91 9.43
C LEU A 48 6.53 2.90 10.96
N VAL A 49 6.02 1.86 11.62
CA VAL A 49 6.08 1.73 13.09
C VAL A 49 7.53 1.62 13.56
N GLU A 50 8.33 0.79 12.92
CA GLU A 50 9.76 0.61 13.23
C GLU A 50 10.55 1.92 13.05
N TYR A 51 10.30 2.63 11.95
CA TYR A 51 10.95 3.93 11.70
C TYR A 51 10.64 4.94 12.80
N VAL A 52 9.36 5.07 13.19
CA VAL A 52 8.93 6.04 14.21
C VAL A 52 9.45 5.64 15.59
N ALA A 53 9.37 4.38 15.96
CA ALA A 53 9.90 3.86 17.21
C ALA A 53 11.41 4.13 17.34
N ALA A 54 12.18 3.80 16.30
CA ALA A 54 13.62 4.07 16.27
C ALA A 54 13.93 5.58 16.38
N GLY A 55 13.16 6.43 15.72
CA GLY A 55 13.32 7.88 15.78
C GLY A 55 13.07 8.49 17.15
N HIS A 56 12.20 7.86 17.96
CA HIS A 56 11.93 8.24 19.35
C HIS A 56 12.87 7.55 20.37
N GLY A 57 13.55 6.46 19.96
CA GLY A 57 14.29 5.60 20.88
C GLY A 57 13.38 4.72 21.75
N ASP A 58 12.16 4.48 21.31
CA ASP A 58 11.14 3.72 22.02
C ASP A 58 11.08 2.26 21.53
N PRO A 59 10.60 1.31 22.36
CA PRO A 59 10.23 -0.02 21.92
C PRO A 59 9.13 0.00 20.86
N VAL A 60 9.22 -0.90 19.89
CA VAL A 60 8.30 -0.98 18.72
C VAL A 60 6.85 -1.23 19.15
N ASP A 61 6.63 -2.01 20.20
CA ASP A 61 5.31 -2.38 20.74
C ASP A 61 4.53 -1.20 21.34
N GLN A 62 5.21 -0.09 21.64
CA GLN A 62 4.57 1.15 22.09
C GLN A 62 3.94 1.94 20.94
N TRP A 63 4.24 1.59 19.70
CA TRP A 63 3.79 2.31 18.51
C TRP A 63 2.85 1.47 17.65
N ASN A 64 1.91 2.13 17.02
CA ASN A 64 1.03 1.56 15.99
C ASN A 64 0.56 2.66 15.03
N GLY A 65 0.00 2.25 13.89
CA GLY A 65 -0.42 3.21 12.86
C GLY A 65 -1.38 4.28 13.38
N ARG A 66 -2.36 3.94 14.23
CA ARG A 66 -3.33 4.91 14.75
C ARG A 66 -2.64 5.99 15.59
N ARG A 67 -1.73 5.59 16.50
CA ARG A 67 -0.97 6.51 17.34
C ARG A 67 -0.11 7.43 16.48
N ILE A 68 0.59 6.88 15.49
CA ILE A 68 1.47 7.65 14.59
C ILE A 68 0.70 8.74 13.88
N PHE A 69 -0.45 8.42 13.27
CA PHE A 69 -1.27 9.41 12.57
C PHE A 69 -1.86 10.45 13.52
N LYS A 70 -2.30 10.05 14.72
CA LYS A 70 -2.76 11.00 15.74
C LYS A 70 -1.66 11.98 16.10
N GLU A 71 -0.49 11.48 16.51
CA GLU A 71 0.63 12.34 16.92
C GLU A 71 1.16 13.19 15.74
N ALA A 72 1.13 12.71 14.52
CA ALA A 72 1.47 13.50 13.34
C ALA A 72 0.53 14.70 13.17
N THR A 73 -0.78 14.54 13.39
CA THR A 73 -1.74 15.65 13.35
C THR A 73 -1.56 16.64 14.50
N GLU A 74 -0.96 16.22 15.60
CA GLU A 74 -0.60 17.04 16.76
C GLU A 74 0.80 17.72 16.58
N GLY A 75 1.45 17.51 15.44
CA GLY A 75 2.70 18.18 15.07
C GLY A 75 3.97 17.40 15.41
N ASN A 76 3.88 16.11 15.75
CA ASN A 76 5.06 15.26 15.96
C ASN A 76 5.86 15.09 14.67
N LYS A 77 7.05 15.68 14.62
CA LYS A 77 7.89 15.72 13.42
C LYS A 77 8.41 14.34 12.99
N ILE A 78 8.68 13.45 13.94
CA ILE A 78 9.17 12.09 13.65
C ILE A 78 8.04 11.28 13.01
N CYS A 79 6.83 11.37 13.54
CA CYS A 79 5.65 10.73 12.96
C CYS A 79 5.36 11.25 11.54
N MET A 80 5.44 12.57 11.35
CA MET A 80 5.27 13.19 10.02
C MET A 80 6.33 12.69 9.03
N ALA A 81 7.60 12.68 9.42
CA ALA A 81 8.70 12.19 8.59
C ALA A 81 8.54 10.70 8.24
N GLY A 82 8.09 9.87 9.19
CA GLY A 82 7.79 8.46 8.95
C GLY A 82 6.69 8.26 7.92
N ILE A 83 5.60 9.02 8.02
CA ILE A 83 4.50 8.98 7.04
C ILE A 83 4.99 9.41 5.65
N ASP A 84 5.76 10.51 5.57
CA ASP A 84 6.27 11.01 4.30
C ASP A 84 7.25 10.03 3.65
N ARG A 85 8.12 9.38 4.45
CA ARG A 85 9.01 8.30 3.98
C ARG A 85 8.21 7.11 3.43
N MET A 86 7.22 6.62 4.17
CA MET A 86 6.35 5.52 3.72
C MET A 86 5.66 5.88 2.40
N VAL A 87 5.12 7.09 2.29
CA VAL A 87 4.43 7.58 1.08
C VAL A 87 5.38 7.66 -0.12
N ASP A 88 6.62 8.12 0.07
CA ASP A 88 7.62 8.18 -1.01
C ASP A 88 7.92 6.78 -1.57
N TYR A 89 8.19 5.81 -0.69
CA TYR A 89 8.40 4.42 -1.13
C TYR A 89 7.15 3.78 -1.73
N LEU A 90 5.95 4.09 -1.21
CA LEU A 90 4.70 3.65 -1.85
C LEU A 90 4.59 4.22 -3.27
N GLY A 91 4.85 5.51 -3.46
CA GLY A 91 4.81 6.13 -4.79
C GLY A 91 5.75 5.44 -5.79
N LYS A 92 6.98 5.17 -5.37
CA LYS A 92 8.00 4.48 -6.20
C LYS A 92 7.60 3.03 -6.51
N GLY A 93 7.17 2.27 -5.51
CA GLY A 93 6.73 0.88 -5.71
C GLY A 93 5.51 0.77 -6.59
N LEU A 94 4.54 1.67 -6.42
CA LEU A 94 3.36 1.75 -7.29
C LEU A 94 3.73 2.13 -8.72
N ALA A 95 4.69 3.04 -8.92
CA ALA A 95 5.17 3.40 -10.25
C ALA A 95 5.82 2.21 -10.96
N ASN A 96 6.63 1.39 -10.25
CA ASN A 96 7.21 0.18 -10.80
C ASN A 96 6.12 -0.80 -11.28
N ILE A 97 5.06 -0.98 -10.48
CA ILE A 97 3.90 -1.80 -10.86
C ILE A 97 3.20 -1.21 -12.10
N CYS A 98 3.03 0.11 -12.16
CA CYS A 98 2.40 0.76 -13.30
C CYS A 98 3.23 0.61 -14.59
N TYR A 99 4.56 0.64 -14.50
CA TYR A 99 5.44 0.41 -15.66
C TYR A 99 5.35 -1.03 -16.19
N VAL A 100 5.11 -2.01 -15.33
CA VAL A 100 5.01 -3.43 -15.72
C VAL A 100 3.61 -3.80 -16.17
N ALA A 101 2.58 -3.42 -15.38
CA ALA A 101 1.22 -3.90 -15.57
C ALA A 101 0.29 -2.89 -16.27
N ASN A 102 0.68 -1.61 -16.36
CA ASN A 102 -0.10 -0.52 -16.94
C ASN A 102 -1.59 -0.57 -16.56
N PRO A 103 -1.95 -0.59 -15.26
CA PRO A 103 -3.32 -0.78 -14.84
C PRO A 103 -4.15 0.50 -15.06
N GLU A 104 -5.42 0.35 -15.41
CA GLU A 104 -6.39 1.45 -15.43
C GLU A 104 -6.55 2.08 -14.03
N VAL A 105 -6.57 1.25 -13.00
CA VAL A 105 -6.76 1.67 -11.62
C VAL A 105 -5.88 0.89 -10.66
N VAL A 106 -5.25 1.59 -9.73
CA VAL A 106 -4.58 1.02 -8.56
C VAL A 106 -5.49 1.22 -7.35
N ILE A 107 -5.87 0.14 -6.68
CA ILE A 107 -6.71 0.18 -5.48
C ILE A 107 -5.85 -0.18 -4.28
N LEU A 108 -5.83 0.70 -3.27
CA LEU A 108 -5.11 0.49 -2.02
C LEU A 108 -6.08 0.14 -0.89
N GLY A 109 -5.81 -0.98 -0.22
CA GLY A 109 -6.53 -1.45 0.96
C GLY A 109 -5.59 -1.71 2.13
N GLY A 110 -6.17 -2.20 3.23
CA GLY A 110 -5.47 -2.45 4.48
C GLY A 110 -5.77 -1.42 5.55
N GLY A 111 -5.47 -1.78 6.80
CA GLY A 111 -5.93 -0.99 7.97
C GLY A 111 -5.43 0.45 8.00
N ILE A 112 -4.18 0.70 7.55
CA ILE A 112 -3.60 2.03 7.54
C ILE A 112 -4.23 2.94 6.47
N MET A 113 -4.77 2.36 5.39
CA MET A 113 -5.44 3.09 4.32
C MET A 113 -6.77 3.71 4.77
N GLY A 114 -7.29 3.36 5.96
CA GLY A 114 -8.38 4.09 6.61
C GLY A 114 -8.08 5.56 6.89
N GLN A 115 -6.81 5.98 6.85
CA GLN A 115 -6.37 7.38 6.91
C GLN A 115 -6.42 8.06 5.53
N GLU A 116 -7.45 7.76 4.75
CA GLU A 116 -7.59 8.19 3.34
C GLU A 116 -7.46 9.71 3.16
N ALA A 117 -8.05 10.49 4.05
CA ALA A 117 -8.01 11.96 3.97
C ALA A 117 -6.58 12.53 3.97
N ILE A 118 -5.66 11.87 4.69
CA ILE A 118 -4.24 12.26 4.76
C ILE A 118 -3.43 11.57 3.67
N LEU A 119 -3.63 10.27 3.49
CA LEU A 119 -2.78 9.44 2.63
C LEU A 119 -3.08 9.62 1.14
N LYS A 120 -4.34 9.71 0.74
CA LYS A 120 -4.72 9.74 -0.69
C LYS A 120 -4.06 10.89 -1.47
N PRO A 121 -4.10 12.14 -1.01
CA PRO A 121 -3.44 13.24 -1.71
C PRO A 121 -1.91 13.08 -1.74
N LYS A 122 -1.30 12.62 -0.63
CA LYS A 122 0.15 12.41 -0.55
C LYS A 122 0.62 11.30 -1.50
N ILE A 123 -0.03 10.14 -1.47
CA ILE A 123 0.32 8.98 -2.33
C ILE A 123 0.08 9.33 -3.81
N ARG A 124 -1.00 10.04 -4.13
CA ARG A 124 -1.26 10.51 -5.50
C ARG A 124 -0.14 11.41 -6.01
N THR A 125 0.33 12.33 -5.18
CA THR A 125 1.45 13.23 -5.51
C THR A 125 2.74 12.44 -5.71
N ALA A 126 3.08 11.53 -4.79
CA ALA A 126 4.28 10.71 -4.88
C ALA A 126 4.25 9.79 -6.12
N LEU A 127 3.11 9.16 -6.42
CA LEU A 127 2.94 8.33 -7.61
C LEU A 127 3.11 9.15 -8.90
N LYS A 128 2.47 10.32 -8.98
CA LYS A 128 2.62 11.20 -10.16
C LYS A 128 4.06 11.66 -10.36
N ALA A 129 4.78 11.95 -9.28
CA ALA A 129 6.19 12.35 -9.35
C ALA A 129 7.11 11.21 -9.81
N ALA A 130 6.73 9.95 -9.55
CA ALA A 130 7.50 8.76 -9.92
C ALA A 130 7.16 8.23 -11.33
N LEU A 131 6.03 8.64 -11.91
CA LEU A 131 5.57 8.20 -13.24
C LEU A 131 5.97 9.19 -14.35
N VAL A 132 6.24 8.65 -15.53
CA VAL A 132 6.29 9.49 -16.74
C VAL A 132 4.91 10.11 -17.02
N PRO A 133 4.84 11.34 -17.56
CA PRO A 133 3.57 12.05 -17.75
C PRO A 133 2.50 11.25 -18.51
N SER A 134 2.91 10.47 -19.50
CA SER A 134 2.00 9.66 -20.33
C SER A 134 1.24 8.58 -19.56
N LEU A 135 1.76 8.13 -18.40
CA LEU A 135 1.11 7.16 -17.52
C LEU A 135 0.42 7.85 -16.33
N ALA A 136 1.02 8.91 -15.81
CA ALA A 136 0.54 9.62 -14.62
C ALA A 136 -0.91 10.13 -14.76
N ASP A 137 -1.33 10.50 -15.97
CA ASP A 137 -2.67 11.01 -16.25
C ASP A 137 -3.69 9.90 -16.59
N LYS A 138 -3.23 8.67 -16.82
CA LYS A 138 -4.09 7.55 -17.23
C LYS A 138 -4.41 6.59 -16.09
N THR A 139 -3.50 6.41 -15.14
CA THR A 139 -3.70 5.50 -14.01
C THR A 139 -4.45 6.20 -12.88
N ARG A 140 -5.61 5.69 -12.51
CA ARG A 140 -6.37 6.16 -11.35
C ARG A 140 -5.84 5.52 -10.08
N LEU A 141 -5.86 6.29 -8.97
CA LEU A 141 -5.56 5.79 -7.63
C LEU A 141 -6.84 5.86 -6.80
N GLU A 142 -7.28 4.71 -6.29
CA GLU A 142 -8.47 4.60 -5.45
C GLU A 142 -8.16 3.85 -4.15
N PHE A 143 -9.01 4.05 -3.14
CA PHE A 143 -8.93 3.36 -1.86
C PHE A 143 -10.05 2.34 -1.74
N ALA A 144 -9.77 1.19 -1.14
CA ALA A 144 -10.72 0.09 -1.03
C ALA A 144 -11.92 0.49 -0.17
N HIS A 145 -13.13 0.38 -0.72
CA HIS A 145 -14.37 0.79 -0.06
C HIS A 145 -14.67 -0.05 1.20
N HIS A 146 -14.37 -1.35 1.16
CA HIS A 146 -14.67 -2.29 2.25
C HIS A 146 -13.54 -2.43 3.28
N GLN A 147 -12.42 -1.74 3.12
CA GLN A 147 -11.28 -1.74 4.05
C GLN A 147 -10.97 -3.15 4.61
N ASN A 148 -11.03 -3.36 5.92
CA ASN A 148 -10.71 -4.64 6.57
C ASN A 148 -11.73 -5.76 6.29
N THR A 149 -12.93 -5.45 5.81
CA THR A 149 -13.96 -6.47 5.47
C THR A 149 -13.82 -7.01 4.06
N ALA A 150 -12.99 -6.39 3.22
CA ALA A 150 -12.78 -6.81 1.83
C ALA A 150 -12.31 -8.27 1.71
N GLY A 151 -11.42 -8.72 2.60
CA GLY A 151 -10.94 -10.10 2.62
C GLY A 151 -12.04 -11.13 2.91
N MET A 152 -12.93 -10.83 3.86
CA MET A 152 -14.07 -11.71 4.18
C MET A 152 -15.07 -11.80 3.01
N LEU A 153 -15.36 -10.68 2.37
CA LEU A 153 -16.21 -10.63 1.19
C LEU A 153 -15.59 -11.40 0.02
N GLY A 154 -14.29 -11.24 -0.21
CA GLY A 154 -13.57 -11.97 -1.23
C GLY A 154 -13.60 -13.49 -1.01
N ALA A 155 -13.38 -13.95 0.22
CA ALA A 155 -13.47 -15.35 0.60
C ALA A 155 -14.89 -15.91 0.38
N TYR A 156 -15.93 -15.17 0.78
CA TYR A 156 -17.33 -15.55 0.56
C TYR A 156 -17.65 -15.71 -0.93
N TYR A 157 -17.29 -14.73 -1.77
CA TYR A 157 -17.55 -14.81 -3.21
C TYR A 157 -16.73 -15.92 -3.88
N HIS A 158 -15.49 -16.13 -3.47
CA HIS A 158 -14.67 -17.23 -3.99
C HIS A 158 -15.29 -18.59 -3.67
N PHE A 159 -15.78 -18.79 -2.44
CA PHE A 159 -16.50 -19.99 -2.06
C PHE A 159 -17.76 -20.20 -2.90
N LYS A 160 -18.57 -19.15 -3.08
CA LYS A 160 -19.81 -19.20 -3.87
C LYS A 160 -19.56 -19.57 -5.33
N THR A 161 -18.50 -19.05 -5.96
CA THR A 161 -18.16 -19.35 -7.35
C THR A 161 -17.62 -20.76 -7.58
N LYS A 162 -17.15 -21.45 -6.51
CA LYS A 162 -16.71 -22.84 -6.61
C LYS A 162 -17.84 -23.87 -6.40
N GLN A 163 -19.02 -23.41 -5.96
CA GLN A 163 -20.19 -24.25 -5.76
C GLN A 163 -21.19 -24.17 -6.91
N SER A 164 -21.02 -23.25 -7.83
CA SER A 164 -21.78 -23.09 -9.08
C SER A 164 -21.00 -23.69 -10.25
#